data_54a9ab09d409c17f1a7264dd897c04b8
#
_entry.id   54a9ab09d409c17f1a7264dd897c04b8
#
_cell.length_a   1.000
_cell.length_b   1.000
_cell.length_c   1.000
_cell.angle_alpha   90.00
_cell.angle_beta   90.00
_cell.angle_gamma   90.00
#
_symmetry.space_group_name_H-M   'P 1'
#
loop_
_entity.id
_entity.type
_entity.pdbx_description
1 polymer ?
#
loop_
_entity_poly.entity_id
_entity_poly.type
_entity_poly.pdbx_seq_one_letter_code
_entity_poly.pdbx_strand_id
1 'polypeptide(L)'
;FFFQAEDGIRDVAVTGVQACALPIFNGEAKKGSVFRSARNTDLSTPLKVTNTGDGPLQAVVSVSGAPTVPEPAAEKGFKIERLYYTLDGEAADPSKAKQNQRFVVVLKITEPQPQFGRIIVADYLPAGFEIDNPRLVSSGDTGRLDWIQDAKDPSHSEFRDDRFSAAFERSSSDKPVFSVAYVVRAVSPGRYVVPQAYVEDMYRPDRFGRTGTRTIEIATK
;
A
#
# COMPACT_ATOMS: atom_id res chain seq x y z
N PHE A 1 -14.65 -24.81 11.50
CA PHE A 1 -13.82 -23.93 10.69
C PHE A 1 -12.35 -24.34 10.82
N PHE A 2 -11.65 -24.36 9.69
CA PHE A 2 -10.21 -24.62 9.63
C PHE A 2 -9.54 -23.35 9.13
N PHE A 3 -8.50 -22.91 9.81
CA PHE A 3 -7.67 -21.80 9.38
C PHE A 3 -6.26 -22.34 9.13
N GLN A 4 -5.72 -22.07 7.96
CA GLN A 4 -4.35 -22.39 7.61
C GLN A 4 -3.55 -21.10 7.59
N ALA A 5 -2.42 -21.06 8.28
CA ALA A 5 -1.50 -19.94 8.22
C ALA A 5 -0.76 -19.98 6.89
N GLU A 6 -0.80 -18.87 6.15
CA GLU A 6 0.07 -18.70 4.99
C GLU A 6 1.45 -18.23 5.45
N ASP A 7 2.47 -18.62 4.72
CA ASP A 7 3.85 -18.24 5.03
C ASP A 7 3.98 -16.69 5.09
N GLY A 8 4.54 -16.17 6.18
CA GLY A 8 4.76 -14.74 6.39
C GLY A 8 3.82 -14.04 7.38
N ILE A 9 2.78 -14.73 7.84
CA ILE A 9 1.88 -14.20 8.87
C ILE A 9 2.55 -14.33 10.24
N ARG A 10 2.66 -13.23 11.00
CA ARG A 10 3.37 -13.23 12.27
C ARG A 10 2.52 -13.62 13.46
N ASP A 11 1.26 -13.18 13.51
CA ASP A 11 0.36 -13.42 14.62
C ASP A 11 -1.07 -13.72 14.14
N VAL A 12 -1.69 -14.72 14.74
CA VAL A 12 -3.10 -15.04 14.56
C VAL A 12 -3.78 -14.96 15.92
N ALA A 13 -4.80 -14.12 16.04
CA ALA A 13 -5.62 -14.02 17.24
C ALA A 13 -7.06 -14.45 16.95
N VAL A 14 -7.61 -15.30 17.79
CA VAL A 14 -9.03 -15.66 17.76
C VAL A 14 -9.72 -15.05 18.96
N THR A 15 -10.64 -14.12 18.76
CA THR A 15 -11.34 -13.41 19.84
C THR A 15 -12.84 -13.54 19.71
N GLY A 16 -13.48 -13.72 20.85
CA GLY A 16 -14.93 -13.55 21.00
C GLY A 16 -15.75 -14.83 20.89
N VAL A 17 -16.27 -15.27 22.03
CA VAL A 17 -17.28 -16.33 22.12
C VAL A 17 -18.40 -15.85 23.03
N GLN A 18 -19.65 -15.98 22.58
CA GLN A 18 -20.83 -15.67 23.40
C GLN A 18 -21.12 -16.78 24.39
N ALA A 19 -21.73 -16.43 25.55
CA ALA A 19 -21.79 -17.24 26.78
C ALA A 19 -22.47 -18.62 26.70
N CYS A 20 -23.14 -18.97 25.62
CA CYS A 20 -23.91 -20.22 25.47
C CYS A 20 -23.21 -21.29 24.61
N ALA A 21 -22.05 -20.98 24.04
CA ALA A 21 -21.29 -21.92 23.23
C ALA A 21 -20.23 -22.64 24.06
N LEU A 22 -19.95 -23.89 23.73
CA LEU A 22 -18.87 -24.69 24.29
C LEU A 22 -17.81 -24.91 23.19
N PRO A 23 -16.92 -23.95 22.94
CA PRO A 23 -15.92 -24.10 21.90
C PRO A 23 -14.84 -25.09 22.32
N ILE A 24 -14.45 -25.94 21.38
CA ILE A 24 -13.24 -26.73 21.47
C ILE A 24 -12.20 -26.06 20.57
N PHE A 25 -11.08 -25.67 21.16
CA PHE A 25 -9.94 -25.13 20.47
C PHE A 25 -8.75 -26.10 20.59
N ASN A 26 -8.32 -26.66 19.47
CA ASN A 26 -7.25 -27.67 19.43
C ASN A 26 -7.39 -28.80 20.47
N GLY A 27 -8.62 -29.29 20.70
CA GLY A 27 -8.89 -30.38 21.63
C GLY A 27 -9.22 -29.97 23.05
N GLU A 28 -9.05 -28.70 23.45
CA GLU A 28 -9.45 -28.19 24.77
C GLU A 28 -10.85 -27.57 24.75
N ALA A 29 -11.77 -28.10 25.54
CA ALA A 29 -13.09 -27.51 25.74
C ALA A 29 -13.03 -26.39 26.78
N LYS A 30 -13.60 -25.22 26.48
CA LYS A 30 -13.70 -24.11 27.42
C LYS A 30 -15.12 -23.55 27.46
N LYS A 31 -15.53 -23.10 28.64
CA LYS A 31 -16.81 -22.47 28.85
C LYS A 31 -16.64 -20.94 28.87
N GLY A 32 -17.44 -20.23 28.09
CA GLY A 32 -17.41 -18.78 27.99
C GLY A 32 -16.49 -18.26 26.85
N SER A 33 -16.11 -17.01 26.94
CA SER A 33 -15.25 -16.37 25.95
C SER A 33 -13.83 -16.93 25.96
N VAL A 34 -13.30 -17.27 24.79
CA VAL A 34 -11.93 -17.78 24.64
C VAL A 34 -11.14 -16.79 23.79
N PHE A 35 -9.98 -16.40 24.28
CA PHE A 35 -9.00 -15.64 23.54
C PHE A 35 -7.73 -16.47 23.39
N ARG A 36 -7.20 -16.53 22.18
CA ARG A 36 -5.92 -17.20 21.87
C ARG A 36 -5.13 -16.35 20.90
N SER A 37 -3.84 -16.28 21.15
CA SER A 37 -2.85 -15.72 20.23
C SER A 37 -1.80 -16.80 19.95
N ALA A 38 -1.41 -16.93 18.70
CA ALA A 38 -0.38 -17.87 18.28
C ALA A 38 0.52 -17.21 17.24
N ARG A 39 1.81 -17.53 17.26
CA ARG A 39 2.74 -17.12 16.20
C ARG A 39 2.62 -18.08 15.04
N ASN A 40 2.93 -17.61 13.84
CA ASN A 40 2.92 -18.45 12.64
C ASN A 40 3.83 -19.69 12.80
N THR A 41 4.97 -19.55 13.45
CA THR A 41 5.89 -20.66 13.77
C THR A 41 5.27 -21.73 14.66
N ASP A 42 4.23 -21.39 15.43
CA ASP A 42 3.55 -22.28 16.36
C ASP A 42 2.36 -22.99 15.70
N LEU A 43 2.02 -22.60 14.45
CA LEU A 43 0.90 -23.09 13.68
C LEU A 43 1.36 -24.17 12.69
N SER A 44 1.91 -25.27 13.19
CA SER A 44 2.29 -26.42 12.38
C SER A 44 1.09 -27.17 11.79
N THR A 45 -0.09 -26.94 12.35
CA THR A 45 -1.36 -27.53 11.91
C THR A 45 -2.44 -26.44 11.84
N PRO A 46 -3.46 -26.60 10.98
CA PRO A 46 -4.58 -25.66 10.93
C PRO A 46 -5.27 -25.51 12.29
N LEU A 47 -5.62 -24.28 12.66
CA LEU A 47 -6.43 -24.03 13.85
C LEU A 47 -7.84 -24.58 13.64
N LYS A 48 -8.28 -25.44 14.56
CA LYS A 48 -9.62 -26.02 14.54
C LYS A 48 -10.47 -25.46 15.67
N VAL A 49 -11.58 -24.80 15.33
CA VAL A 49 -12.58 -24.35 16.26
C VAL A 49 -13.87 -25.14 16.00
N THR A 50 -14.38 -25.82 17.03
CA THR A 50 -15.61 -26.60 16.94
C THR A 50 -16.60 -26.09 17.98
N ASN A 51 -17.81 -25.77 17.56
CA ASN A 51 -18.92 -25.52 18.48
C ASN A 51 -19.60 -26.82 18.85
N THR A 52 -19.58 -27.16 20.12
CA THR A 52 -20.26 -28.35 20.66
C THR A 52 -21.48 -28.01 21.48
N GLY A 53 -21.86 -26.73 21.58
CA GLY A 53 -23.08 -26.27 22.24
C GLY A 53 -24.22 -26.01 21.26
N ASP A 54 -25.43 -25.89 21.78
CA ASP A 54 -26.64 -25.66 20.98
C ASP A 54 -26.83 -24.19 20.55
N GLY A 55 -26.08 -23.27 21.13
CA GLY A 55 -26.14 -21.84 20.81
C GLY A 55 -25.19 -21.41 19.70
N PRO A 56 -25.39 -20.25 19.08
CA PRO A 56 -24.51 -19.73 18.05
C PRO A 56 -23.10 -19.41 18.62
N LEU A 57 -22.07 -19.74 17.86
CA LEU A 57 -20.68 -19.39 18.14
C LEU A 57 -20.25 -18.29 17.17
N GLN A 58 -19.83 -17.15 17.70
CA GLN A 58 -19.15 -16.13 16.91
C GLN A 58 -17.64 -16.28 17.09
N ALA A 59 -16.93 -16.44 16.01
CA ALA A 59 -15.45 -16.45 16.00
C ALA A 59 -14.94 -15.26 15.20
N VAL A 60 -14.01 -14.51 15.79
CA VAL A 60 -13.27 -13.43 15.09
C VAL A 60 -11.81 -13.85 15.01
N VAL A 61 -11.29 -13.90 13.80
CA VAL A 61 -9.90 -14.23 13.53
C VAL A 61 -9.22 -12.98 12.99
N SER A 62 -8.19 -12.54 13.69
CA SER A 62 -7.32 -11.45 13.25
C SER A 62 -5.95 -12.00 12.91
N VAL A 63 -5.45 -11.65 11.74
CA VAL A 63 -4.12 -12.04 11.27
C VAL A 63 -3.32 -10.80 10.99
N SER A 64 -2.11 -10.70 11.56
CA SER A 64 -1.22 -9.56 11.38
C SER A 64 0.19 -10.04 11.05
N GLY A 65 0.77 -9.50 10.00
CA GLY A 65 2.12 -9.85 9.59
C GLY A 65 2.50 -9.26 8.24
N ALA A 66 3.76 -9.47 7.85
CA ALA A 66 4.24 -9.14 6.52
C ALA A 66 4.06 -10.36 5.61
N PRO A 67 3.45 -10.22 4.43
CA PRO A 67 3.34 -11.33 3.48
C PRO A 67 4.73 -11.74 2.98
N THR A 68 4.97 -13.03 2.80
CA THR A 68 6.20 -13.57 2.18
C THR A 68 6.23 -13.35 0.68
N VAL A 69 5.04 -13.35 0.07
CA VAL A 69 4.87 -13.04 -1.35
C VAL A 69 4.36 -11.60 -1.46
N PRO A 70 5.01 -10.77 -2.27
CA PRO A 70 4.52 -9.41 -2.48
C PRO A 70 3.08 -9.43 -2.98
N GLU A 71 2.25 -8.58 -2.40
CA GLU A 71 0.87 -8.45 -2.86
C GLU A 71 0.83 -7.96 -4.32
N PRO A 72 -0.02 -8.53 -5.17
CA PRO A 72 -0.18 -8.10 -6.55
C PRO A 72 -0.81 -6.72 -6.63
N ALA A 73 -0.70 -6.09 -7.80
CA ALA A 73 -1.49 -4.92 -8.12
C ALA A 73 -2.99 -5.21 -7.92
N ALA A 74 -3.74 -4.21 -7.49
CA ALA A 74 -5.18 -4.33 -7.29
C ALA A 74 -5.90 -3.05 -7.72
N GLU A 75 -7.11 -3.23 -8.27
CA GLU A 75 -7.97 -2.16 -8.76
C GLU A 75 -9.39 -2.38 -8.21
N LYS A 76 -9.78 -1.57 -7.25
CA LYS A 76 -11.14 -1.57 -6.68
C LYS A 76 -11.70 -0.15 -6.65
N GLY A 77 -12.23 0.29 -7.80
CA GLY A 77 -12.74 1.65 -7.97
C GLY A 77 -11.69 2.67 -8.40
N PHE A 78 -10.42 2.38 -8.18
CA PHE A 78 -9.28 3.15 -8.68
C PHE A 78 -8.26 2.24 -9.33
N LYS A 79 -7.61 2.77 -10.38
CA LYS A 79 -6.36 2.25 -10.93
C LYS A 79 -5.28 3.29 -10.66
N ILE A 80 -4.09 2.86 -10.24
CA ILE A 80 -2.92 3.72 -10.09
C ILE A 80 -1.76 3.17 -10.90
N GLU A 81 -1.10 4.04 -11.66
CA GLU A 81 0.08 3.75 -12.46
C GLU A 81 1.21 4.67 -12.02
N ARG A 82 2.38 4.10 -11.75
CA ARG A 82 3.60 4.87 -11.46
C ARG A 82 4.50 4.88 -12.68
N LEU A 83 4.70 6.07 -13.23
CA LEU A 83 5.49 6.31 -14.43
C LEU A 83 6.73 7.13 -14.05
N TYR A 84 7.83 6.89 -14.74
CA TYR A 84 9.08 7.62 -14.52
C TYR A 84 9.49 8.33 -15.79
N TYR A 85 9.96 9.55 -15.63
CA TYR A 85 10.41 10.41 -16.70
C TYR A 85 11.72 11.12 -16.33
N THR A 86 12.44 11.58 -17.33
CA THR A 86 13.50 12.60 -17.15
C THR A 86 12.85 13.93 -16.76
N LEU A 87 13.67 14.90 -16.36
CA LEU A 87 13.16 16.26 -16.08
C LEU A 87 12.58 16.94 -17.32
N ASP A 88 13.03 16.53 -18.51
CA ASP A 88 12.56 17.05 -19.79
C ASP A 88 11.30 16.34 -20.32
N GLY A 89 10.77 15.36 -19.57
CA GLY A 89 9.53 14.66 -19.91
C GLY A 89 9.70 13.44 -20.80
N GLU A 90 10.91 12.96 -21.04
CA GLU A 90 11.15 11.69 -21.75
C GLU A 90 10.94 10.50 -20.81
N ALA A 91 10.32 9.42 -21.31
CA ALA A 91 10.12 8.20 -20.52
C ALA A 91 11.46 7.62 -20.05
N ALA A 92 11.55 7.28 -18.77
CA ALA A 92 12.76 6.78 -18.14
C ALA A 92 12.53 5.44 -17.44
N ASP A 93 13.57 4.61 -17.43
CA ASP A 93 13.55 3.32 -16.72
C ASP A 93 14.38 3.42 -15.44
N PRO A 94 13.74 3.47 -14.26
CA PRO A 94 14.44 3.57 -12.98
C PRO A 94 15.23 2.29 -12.64
N SER A 95 14.99 1.16 -13.32
CA SER A 95 15.74 -0.09 -13.10
C SER A 95 17.20 -0.01 -13.55
N LYS A 96 17.53 1.04 -14.31
CA LYS A 96 18.88 1.33 -14.82
C LYS A 96 19.42 2.67 -14.28
N ALA A 97 18.93 3.09 -13.13
CA ALA A 97 19.33 4.36 -12.53
C ALA A 97 20.82 4.39 -12.20
N LYS A 98 21.44 5.56 -12.37
CA LYS A 98 22.79 5.86 -11.89
C LYS A 98 22.72 6.74 -10.65
N GLN A 99 23.73 6.64 -9.80
CA GLN A 99 23.83 7.50 -8.63
C GLN A 99 23.76 8.99 -9.04
N ASN A 100 23.00 9.77 -8.27
CA ASN A 100 22.66 11.18 -8.48
C ASN A 100 21.73 11.47 -9.68
N GLN A 101 21.25 10.45 -10.38
CA GLN A 101 20.25 10.65 -11.43
C GLN A 101 18.91 11.06 -10.81
N ARG A 102 18.25 12.03 -11.45
CA ARG A 102 16.93 12.54 -11.05
C ARG A 102 15.85 12.00 -11.98
N PHE A 103 14.69 11.76 -11.41
CA PHE A 103 13.50 11.32 -12.14
C PHE A 103 12.28 12.12 -11.69
N VAL A 104 11.39 12.39 -12.62
CA VAL A 104 10.03 12.81 -12.32
C VAL A 104 9.19 11.54 -12.18
N VAL A 105 8.58 11.35 -11.02
CA VAL A 105 7.61 10.29 -10.78
C VAL A 105 6.23 10.87 -11.02
N VAL A 106 5.49 10.31 -11.96
CA VAL A 106 4.10 10.66 -12.24
C VAL A 106 3.21 9.53 -11.75
N LEU A 107 2.35 9.85 -10.81
CA LEU A 107 1.27 8.96 -10.37
C LEU A 107 0.03 9.33 -11.17
N LYS A 108 -0.36 8.44 -12.08
CA LYS A 108 -1.57 8.56 -12.88
C LYS A 108 -2.67 7.73 -12.25
N ILE A 109 -3.75 8.39 -11.86
CA ILE A 109 -4.90 7.77 -11.22
C ILE A 109 -6.07 7.78 -12.20
N THR A 110 -6.71 6.62 -12.35
CA THR A 110 -7.95 6.48 -13.11
C THR A 110 -9.06 6.07 -12.17
N GLU A 111 -10.11 6.86 -12.13
CA GLU A 111 -11.38 6.60 -11.45
C GLU A 111 -12.46 6.49 -12.53
N PRO A 112 -12.82 5.27 -12.99
CA PRO A 112 -13.71 5.11 -14.16
C PRO A 112 -15.08 5.79 -13.99
N GLN A 113 -15.54 5.85 -12.76
CA GLN A 113 -16.79 6.52 -12.37
C GLN A 113 -16.50 7.51 -11.24
N PRO A 114 -16.14 8.77 -11.57
CA PRO A 114 -15.87 9.79 -10.56
C PRO A 114 -17.05 10.01 -9.63
N GLN A 115 -16.76 10.10 -8.35
CA GLN A 115 -17.73 10.31 -7.30
C GLN A 115 -17.23 11.36 -6.32
N PHE A 116 -18.15 11.95 -5.56
CA PHE A 116 -17.75 12.77 -4.43
C PHE A 116 -16.94 11.91 -3.44
N GLY A 117 -15.77 12.37 -3.08
CA GLY A 117 -14.87 11.66 -2.17
C GLY A 117 -13.64 12.47 -1.81
N ARG A 118 -12.97 12.04 -0.77
CA ARG A 118 -11.66 12.52 -0.36
C ARG A 118 -10.66 11.41 -0.54
N ILE A 119 -9.76 11.61 -1.47
CA ILE A 119 -8.83 10.60 -1.95
C ILE A 119 -7.46 10.90 -1.37
N ILE A 120 -6.81 9.87 -0.83
CA ILE A 120 -5.40 9.92 -0.48
C ILE A 120 -4.59 9.07 -1.46
N VAL A 121 -3.48 9.62 -1.91
CA VAL A 121 -2.47 8.94 -2.71
C VAL A 121 -1.20 8.88 -1.88
N ALA A 122 -0.61 7.71 -1.74
CA ALA A 122 0.67 7.52 -1.05
C ALA A 122 1.62 6.69 -1.93
N ASP A 123 2.83 7.17 -2.06
CA ASP A 123 3.87 6.50 -2.82
C ASP A 123 5.13 6.36 -1.98
N TYR A 124 5.42 5.11 -1.58
CA TYR A 124 6.61 4.78 -0.81
C TYR A 124 7.81 4.60 -1.73
N LEU A 125 8.92 5.21 -1.35
CA LEU A 125 10.15 5.16 -2.13
C LEU A 125 10.95 3.88 -1.85
N PRO A 126 11.69 3.39 -2.87
CA PRO A 126 12.78 2.47 -2.60
C PRO A 126 13.87 3.18 -1.77
N ALA A 127 14.49 2.47 -0.83
CA ALA A 127 15.45 3.05 0.12
C ALA A 127 16.69 3.70 -0.52
N GLY A 128 16.93 3.47 -1.81
CA GLY A 128 18.00 4.13 -2.56
C GLY A 128 17.61 5.46 -3.20
N PHE A 129 16.36 5.89 -3.05
CA PHE A 129 15.85 7.16 -3.59
C PHE A 129 15.56 8.14 -2.46
N GLU A 130 15.70 9.42 -2.76
CA GLU A 130 15.26 10.54 -1.93
C GLU A 130 14.37 11.48 -2.74
N ILE A 131 13.39 12.08 -2.07
CA ILE A 131 12.55 13.11 -2.70
C ILE A 131 13.35 14.43 -2.78
N ASP A 132 13.42 15.00 -3.97
CA ASP A 132 13.81 16.38 -4.14
C ASP A 132 12.62 17.27 -3.74
N ASN A 133 12.58 17.66 -2.48
CA ASN A 133 11.48 18.47 -1.95
C ASN A 133 11.56 19.90 -2.53
N PRO A 134 10.58 20.34 -3.34
CA PRO A 134 10.61 21.64 -3.98
C PRO A 134 10.55 22.83 -3.00
N ARG A 135 10.21 22.57 -1.73
CA ARG A 135 10.17 23.58 -0.67
C ARG A 135 11.53 23.79 0.01
N LEU A 136 12.53 22.96 -0.29
CA LEU A 136 13.88 23.13 0.25
C LEU A 136 14.74 23.95 -0.72
N VAL A 137 15.43 24.93 -0.19
CA VAL A 137 16.34 25.82 -0.97
C VAL A 137 17.45 25.03 -1.68
N SER A 138 17.83 23.87 -1.15
CA SER A 138 18.87 22.99 -1.69
C SER A 138 18.39 22.03 -2.78
N SER A 139 17.10 21.94 -3.06
CA SER A 139 16.56 20.98 -4.02
C SER A 139 16.91 21.25 -5.48
N GLY A 140 17.47 22.41 -5.77
CA GLY A 140 17.73 22.85 -7.15
C GLY A 140 16.45 23.13 -7.92
N ASP A 141 16.60 23.53 -9.19
CA ASP A 141 15.46 23.75 -10.07
C ASP A 141 14.84 22.38 -10.43
N THR A 142 13.59 22.16 -10.04
CA THR A 142 12.82 20.96 -10.40
C THR A 142 12.20 21.09 -11.79
N GLY A 143 12.39 22.26 -12.46
CA GLY A 143 11.80 22.56 -13.76
C GLY A 143 10.28 22.75 -13.69
N ARG A 144 9.74 23.28 -14.78
CA ARG A 144 8.29 23.33 -14.97
C ARG A 144 7.83 21.98 -15.54
N LEU A 145 6.91 21.33 -14.84
CA LEU A 145 6.35 20.03 -15.24
C LEU A 145 5.09 20.22 -16.11
N ASP A 146 5.07 21.26 -16.95
CA ASP A 146 3.92 21.66 -17.79
C ASP A 146 3.57 20.59 -18.85
N TRP A 147 4.46 19.63 -19.09
CA TRP A 147 4.23 18.51 -20.01
C TRP A 147 3.37 17.38 -19.41
N ILE A 148 3.08 17.42 -18.10
CA ILE A 148 2.28 16.38 -17.45
C ILE A 148 0.82 16.57 -17.82
N GLN A 149 0.26 15.54 -18.48
CA GLN A 149 -1.14 15.52 -18.84
C GLN A 149 -2.03 15.27 -17.63
N ASP A 150 -3.23 15.87 -17.64
CA ASP A 150 -4.24 15.74 -16.58
C ASP A 150 -3.70 16.02 -15.17
N ALA A 151 -2.70 16.88 -15.05
CA ALA A 151 -2.19 17.33 -13.77
C ALA A 151 -3.32 17.95 -12.92
N LYS A 152 -3.42 17.52 -11.67
CA LYS A 152 -4.38 18.05 -10.70
C LYS A 152 -3.63 18.47 -9.44
N ASP A 153 -3.84 19.70 -9.03
CA ASP A 153 -3.28 20.20 -7.79
C ASP A 153 -3.94 19.48 -6.59
N PRO A 154 -3.15 18.92 -5.68
CA PRO A 154 -3.66 18.33 -4.47
C PRO A 154 -4.15 19.42 -3.49
N SER A 155 -5.20 19.14 -2.73
CA SER A 155 -5.63 19.99 -1.61
C SER A 155 -4.57 20.01 -0.50
N HIS A 156 -3.78 18.96 -0.38
CA HIS A 156 -2.63 18.86 0.52
C HIS A 156 -1.59 17.91 -0.06
N SER A 157 -0.31 18.24 0.14
CA SER A 157 0.80 17.35 -0.22
C SER A 157 1.87 17.31 0.87
N GLU A 158 2.46 16.15 1.05
CA GLU A 158 3.51 15.90 2.03
C GLU A 158 4.68 15.18 1.35
N PHE A 159 5.89 15.70 1.59
CA PHE A 159 7.15 15.17 1.12
C PHE A 159 7.95 14.70 2.32
N ARG A 160 8.04 13.38 2.50
CA ARG A 160 8.82 12.76 3.57
C ARG A 160 10.01 12.01 2.99
N ASP A 161 10.95 11.63 3.85
CA ASP A 161 12.16 10.91 3.43
C ASP A 161 11.83 9.56 2.79
N ASP A 162 10.74 8.92 3.23
CA ASP A 162 10.33 7.58 2.83
C ASP A 162 9.16 7.55 1.84
N ARG A 163 8.45 8.66 1.66
CA ARG A 163 7.22 8.68 0.83
C ARG A 163 6.80 10.07 0.38
N PHE A 164 6.08 10.09 -0.72
CA PHE A 164 5.23 11.19 -1.14
C PHE A 164 3.78 10.87 -0.79
N SER A 165 3.02 11.85 -0.29
CA SER A 165 1.58 11.71 -0.07
C SER A 165 0.85 12.95 -0.57
N ALA A 166 -0.34 12.75 -1.15
CA ALA A 166 -1.18 13.82 -1.65
C ALA A 166 -2.66 13.52 -1.40
N ALA A 167 -3.41 14.53 -1.00
CA ALA A 167 -4.86 14.45 -0.79
C ALA A 167 -5.60 15.24 -1.86
N PHE A 168 -6.73 14.70 -2.33
CA PHE A 168 -7.56 15.31 -3.37
C PHE A 168 -9.02 15.28 -2.94
N GLU A 169 -9.73 16.37 -3.27
CA GLU A 169 -11.18 16.38 -3.27
C GLU A 169 -11.68 16.04 -4.68
N ARG A 170 -12.64 15.13 -4.74
CA ARG A 170 -13.22 14.65 -5.99
C ARG A 170 -14.72 14.91 -6.02
N SER A 171 -15.24 15.13 -7.21
CA SER A 171 -16.68 15.25 -7.47
C SER A 171 -17.08 14.38 -8.67
N SER A 172 -18.38 14.15 -8.84
CA SER A 172 -18.90 13.38 -9.98
C SER A 172 -18.72 14.08 -11.33
N SER A 173 -18.43 15.39 -11.33
CA SER A 173 -18.13 16.18 -12.53
C SER A 173 -16.66 16.19 -12.92
N ASP A 174 -15.79 15.63 -12.09
CA ASP A 174 -14.36 15.56 -12.38
C ASP A 174 -14.06 14.60 -13.54
N LYS A 175 -12.94 14.86 -14.23
CA LYS A 175 -12.45 13.90 -15.25
C LYS A 175 -12.11 12.56 -14.62
N PRO A 176 -12.32 11.43 -15.34
CA PRO A 176 -11.94 10.10 -14.86
C PRO A 176 -10.45 9.90 -14.57
N VAL A 177 -9.59 10.68 -15.22
CA VAL A 177 -8.13 10.60 -15.07
C VAL A 177 -7.59 11.87 -14.46
N PHE A 178 -6.67 11.71 -13.53
CA PHE A 178 -5.86 12.81 -12.99
C PHE A 178 -4.45 12.31 -12.62
N SER A 179 -3.51 13.22 -12.60
CA SER A 179 -2.10 12.92 -12.33
C SER A 179 -1.54 13.86 -11.28
N VAL A 180 -0.60 13.35 -10.49
CA VAL A 180 0.25 14.15 -9.60
C VAL A 180 1.69 13.69 -9.77
N ALA A 181 2.62 14.63 -9.62
CA ALA A 181 4.02 14.33 -9.83
C ALA A 181 4.91 14.92 -8.73
N TYR A 182 6.05 14.29 -8.57
CA TYR A 182 7.13 14.74 -7.69
C TYR A 182 8.49 14.29 -8.25
N VAL A 183 9.56 14.89 -7.77
CA VAL A 183 10.91 14.59 -8.23
C VAL A 183 11.66 13.77 -7.19
N VAL A 184 12.37 12.75 -7.66
CA VAL A 184 13.25 11.91 -6.84
C VAL A 184 14.66 11.89 -7.40
N ARG A 185 15.62 11.61 -6.53
CA ARG A 185 17.01 11.39 -6.88
C ARG A 185 17.48 10.03 -6.38
N ALA A 186 18.17 9.28 -7.22
CA ALA A 186 18.86 8.06 -6.84
C ALA A 186 20.11 8.40 -6.06
N VAL A 187 20.18 8.10 -4.77
CA VAL A 187 21.29 8.55 -3.90
C VAL A 187 22.25 7.44 -3.55
N SER A 188 21.78 6.25 -3.29
CA SER A 188 22.61 5.14 -2.84
C SER A 188 22.65 4.02 -3.88
N PRO A 189 23.83 3.62 -4.36
CA PRO A 189 23.96 2.43 -5.20
C PRO A 189 23.53 1.16 -4.45
N GLY A 190 22.90 0.25 -5.18
CA GLY A 190 22.42 -1.02 -4.61
C GLY A 190 21.15 -1.52 -5.26
N ARG A 191 20.66 -2.65 -4.76
CA ARG A 191 19.41 -3.27 -5.20
C ARG A 191 18.32 -3.06 -4.16
N TYR A 192 17.19 -2.51 -4.58
CA TYR A 192 16.12 -2.07 -3.70
C TYR A 192 14.76 -2.58 -4.17
N VAL A 193 13.89 -2.88 -3.21
CA VAL A 193 12.47 -3.13 -3.47
C VAL A 193 11.79 -1.77 -3.65
N VAL A 194 10.99 -1.64 -4.70
CA VAL A 194 10.08 -0.52 -4.92
C VAL A 194 8.74 -0.91 -4.32
N PRO A 195 8.34 -0.30 -3.20
CA PRO A 195 7.05 -0.58 -2.59
C PRO A 195 5.88 -0.20 -3.49
N GLN A 196 4.69 -0.56 -3.10
CA GLN A 196 3.46 -0.21 -3.82
C GLN A 196 3.17 1.29 -3.71
N ALA A 197 2.74 1.91 -4.83
CA ALA A 197 1.97 3.13 -4.77
C ALA A 197 0.51 2.77 -4.48
N TYR A 198 -0.18 3.60 -3.73
CA TYR A 198 -1.51 3.33 -3.22
C TYR A 198 -2.41 4.55 -3.37
N VAL A 199 -3.67 4.32 -3.72
CA VAL A 199 -4.73 5.32 -3.74
C VAL A 199 -5.97 4.75 -3.08
N GLU A 200 -6.63 5.51 -2.22
CA GLU A 200 -7.90 5.11 -1.61
C GLU A 200 -8.82 6.29 -1.34
N ASP A 201 -10.10 5.99 -1.21
CA ASP A 201 -11.10 6.91 -0.66
C ASP A 201 -11.05 6.84 0.86
N MET A 202 -10.69 7.94 1.52
CA MET A 202 -10.48 8.02 2.97
C MET A 202 -11.70 7.61 3.80
N TYR A 203 -12.91 7.72 3.24
CA TYR A 203 -14.17 7.37 3.92
C TYR A 203 -14.79 6.07 3.42
N ARG A 204 -14.29 5.54 2.31
CA ARG A 204 -14.71 4.27 1.70
C ARG A 204 -13.49 3.45 1.32
N PRO A 205 -12.77 2.87 2.31
CA PRO A 205 -11.48 2.19 2.08
C PRO A 205 -11.60 0.89 1.27
N ASP A 206 -12.80 0.42 1.00
CA ASP A 206 -13.09 -0.63 0.01
C ASP A 206 -12.87 -0.15 -1.44
N ARG A 207 -12.80 1.17 -1.68
CA ARG A 207 -12.44 1.78 -2.95
C ARG A 207 -10.96 2.17 -2.93
N PHE A 208 -10.14 1.37 -3.54
CA PHE A 208 -8.69 1.60 -3.61
C PHE A 208 -8.07 1.09 -4.91
N GLY A 209 -6.83 1.49 -5.15
CA GLY A 209 -5.95 0.97 -6.16
C GLY A 209 -4.52 0.88 -5.65
N ARG A 210 -3.77 -0.10 -6.10
CA ARG A 210 -2.34 -0.23 -5.77
C ARG A 210 -1.53 -0.80 -6.91
N THR A 211 -0.29 -0.36 -7.04
CA THR A 211 0.67 -0.99 -7.98
C THR A 211 1.21 -2.29 -7.39
N GLY A 212 1.78 -3.14 -8.23
CA GLY A 212 2.62 -4.24 -7.75
C GLY A 212 3.96 -3.73 -7.21
N THR A 213 4.66 -4.59 -6.46
CA THR A 213 6.05 -4.36 -6.07
C THR A 213 6.99 -4.76 -7.19
N ARG A 214 8.17 -4.16 -7.26
CA ARG A 214 9.25 -4.51 -8.18
C ARG A 214 10.60 -4.28 -7.53
N THR A 215 11.66 -4.70 -8.20
CA THR A 215 13.04 -4.42 -7.77
C THR A 215 13.69 -3.47 -8.76
N ILE A 216 14.50 -2.56 -8.28
CA ILE A 216 15.39 -1.69 -9.08
C ILE A 216 16.82 -1.85 -8.63
N GLU A 217 17.74 -1.48 -9.52
CA GLU A 217 19.16 -1.42 -9.23
C GLU A 217 19.68 -0.02 -9.56
N ILE A 218 20.42 0.54 -8.62
CA ILE A 218 21.11 1.83 -8.80
C ILE A 218 22.60 1.53 -8.95
N ALA A 219 23.13 1.85 -10.12
CA ALA A 219 24.56 1.70 -10.39
C ALA A 219 25.37 2.85 -9.76
N THR A 220 26.61 2.57 -9.41
CA THR A 220 27.59 3.62 -9.10
C THR A 220 27.77 4.54 -10.31
N LYS A 221 28.15 5.78 -10.05
CA LYS A 221 28.41 6.78 -11.10
C LYS A 221 29.61 6.40 -11.97
#